data_75d400a59c81fc39ecc354da3e69c4e6
#
_entry.id   75d400a59c81fc39ecc354da3e69c4e6
#
_cell.length_a   1.000
_cell.length_b   1.000
_cell.length_c   1.000
_cell.angle_alpha   90.00
_cell.angle_beta   90.00
_cell.angle_gamma   90.00
#
_symmetry.space_group_name_H-M   'P 1'
#
loop_
_entity.id
_entity.type
_entity.pdbx_description
1 polymer ?
#
loop_
_entity_poly.entity_id
_entity_poly.type
_entity_poly.pdbx_seq_one_letter_code
_entity_poly.pdbx_strand_id
1 'polypeptide(L)'
;MISLPGGVERVVSNLANIFCEFYEVELLSLYKTNKTPAFSLNSKIKLSFLHHKERTAVRTKFYKLINKFYESYLLKQKCKEVDIIIYNNCPHYPLFKNKNTHYLYILHERQKKFRTKYKHYDALIAINLEQKALLEKHHKNVIYIPNFLPKMPDVITNHQQKIVLFLGRFSKEKGVLRLIDIWKKVQEEAKFREWNLVFVGDGVLKEAMQDKINKLNLNDTIIIKGFTNDVEKEYLGASIYVMGSYQEGFGMVLIESASYALPSVAFDIAGLSDIIENDKSGFLIEDENLKDYADKLQALMRDENLRKTMGENAKIHTKKHFSKELVLQKWQDLFHSLS
;
A
#
# COMPACT_ATOMS: atom_id res chain seq x y z
N MET A 1 4.35 8.46 -12.26
CA MET A 1 4.32 9.96 -12.31
C MET A 1 3.77 10.44 -10.99
N ILE A 2 4.46 11.32 -10.29
CA ILE A 2 4.11 11.78 -8.92
C ILE A 2 2.74 12.50 -8.82
N SER A 3 2.17 12.89 -9.94
CA SER A 3 0.85 13.55 -10.03
C SER A 3 -0.35 12.58 -10.03
N LEU A 4 -0.13 11.27 -9.97
CA LEU A 4 -1.22 10.30 -9.90
C LEU A 4 -1.49 9.95 -8.43
N PRO A 5 -2.77 9.89 -7.99
CA PRO A 5 -3.12 9.47 -6.63
C PRO A 5 -3.01 7.94 -6.52
N GLY A 6 -1.80 7.42 -6.30
CA GLY A 6 -1.51 6.00 -6.17
C GLY A 6 -0.80 5.66 -4.86
N GLY A 7 -0.85 4.39 -4.45
CA GLY A 7 -0.19 3.94 -3.22
C GLY A 7 1.34 4.12 -3.26
N VAL A 8 1.95 3.89 -4.41
CA VAL A 8 3.40 4.08 -4.59
C VAL A 8 3.78 5.54 -4.47
N GLU A 9 3.05 6.43 -5.14
CA GLU A 9 3.28 7.88 -5.08
C GLU A 9 3.14 8.41 -3.66
N ARG A 10 2.16 7.90 -2.90
CA ARG A 10 1.98 8.23 -1.48
C ARG A 10 3.18 7.80 -0.64
N VAL A 11 3.66 6.57 -0.80
CA VAL A 11 4.83 6.06 -0.07
C VAL A 11 6.08 6.87 -0.42
N VAL A 12 6.31 7.17 -1.70
CA VAL A 12 7.44 7.98 -2.16
C VAL A 12 7.41 9.38 -1.57
N SER A 13 6.23 10.03 -1.56
CA SER A 13 6.07 11.36 -0.94
C SER A 13 6.31 11.31 0.58
N ASN A 14 5.81 10.29 1.26
CA ASN A 14 6.03 10.11 2.69
C ASN A 14 7.53 9.92 3.00
N LEU A 15 8.23 9.06 2.25
CA LEU A 15 9.67 8.85 2.41
C LEU A 15 10.47 10.14 2.15
N ALA A 16 10.17 10.85 1.06
CA ALA A 16 10.84 12.10 0.77
C ALA A 16 10.64 13.14 1.89
N ASN A 17 9.41 13.24 2.43
CA ASN A 17 9.09 14.16 3.51
C ASN A 17 9.82 13.84 4.83
N ILE A 18 10.03 12.57 5.17
CA ILE A 18 10.80 12.24 6.37
C ILE A 18 12.31 12.38 6.15
N PHE A 19 12.80 12.06 4.96
CA PHE A 19 14.24 12.17 4.68
C PHE A 19 14.70 13.62 4.62
N CYS A 20 13.89 14.56 4.12
CA CYS A 20 14.28 15.98 4.03
C CYS A 20 14.44 16.67 5.39
N GLU A 21 14.09 16.00 6.49
CA GLU A 21 14.38 16.46 7.85
C GLU A 21 15.88 16.28 8.20
N PHE A 22 16.58 15.33 7.55
CA PHE A 22 17.93 14.90 7.89
C PHE A 22 18.91 14.95 6.71
N TYR A 23 18.42 14.93 5.48
CA TYR A 23 19.23 14.85 4.26
C TYR A 23 18.77 15.87 3.22
N GLU A 24 19.64 16.18 2.28
CA GLU A 24 19.27 16.90 1.07
C GLU A 24 18.53 15.93 0.12
N VAL A 25 17.28 16.22 -0.22
CA VAL A 25 16.41 15.33 -0.98
C VAL A 25 15.99 15.93 -2.30
N GLU A 26 16.30 15.24 -3.39
CA GLU A 26 15.77 15.54 -4.72
C GLU A 26 14.81 14.44 -5.15
N LEU A 27 13.57 14.80 -5.47
CA LEU A 27 12.60 13.90 -6.06
C LEU A 27 12.64 14.02 -7.58
N LEU A 28 13.22 13.01 -8.24
CA LEU A 28 13.37 13.00 -9.69
C LEU A 28 12.26 12.19 -10.36
N SER A 29 11.40 12.85 -11.13
CA SER A 29 10.43 12.19 -12.01
C SER A 29 10.99 12.06 -13.45
N LEU A 30 10.73 10.92 -14.11
CA LEU A 30 11.23 10.69 -15.46
C LEU A 30 10.69 11.70 -16.48
N TYR A 31 9.42 12.05 -16.39
CA TYR A 31 8.75 12.95 -17.33
C TYR A 31 8.11 14.11 -16.59
N LYS A 32 8.19 15.29 -17.21
CA LYS A 32 7.50 16.49 -16.71
C LYS A 32 5.99 16.29 -16.77
N THR A 33 5.32 16.80 -15.77
CA THR A 33 3.86 16.93 -15.73
C THR A 33 3.53 18.37 -15.33
N ASN A 34 2.48 18.92 -15.91
CA ASN A 34 1.97 20.24 -15.53
C ASN A 34 1.02 20.17 -14.31
N LYS A 35 0.78 18.96 -13.80
CA LYS A 35 -0.05 18.74 -12.61
C LYS A 35 0.81 18.83 -11.35
N THR A 36 0.24 19.36 -10.29
CA THR A 36 0.84 19.33 -8.96
C THR A 36 1.02 17.88 -8.48
N PRO A 37 1.99 17.59 -7.61
CA PRO A 37 2.08 16.31 -6.94
C PRO A 37 0.75 15.93 -6.27
N ALA A 38 0.37 14.65 -6.35
CA ALA A 38 -0.89 14.16 -5.78
C ALA A 38 -0.89 14.19 -4.23
N PHE A 39 0.29 14.20 -3.63
CA PHE A 39 0.51 14.29 -2.18
C PHE A 39 1.42 15.47 -1.88
N SER A 40 1.20 16.11 -0.74
CA SER A 40 1.99 17.26 -0.30
C SER A 40 3.47 16.89 -0.12
N LEU A 41 4.34 17.77 -0.61
CA LEU A 41 5.78 17.68 -0.42
C LEU A 41 6.26 18.84 0.42
N ASN A 42 7.21 18.58 1.32
CA ASN A 42 7.89 19.62 2.08
C ASN A 42 8.64 20.57 1.13
N SER A 43 8.66 21.85 1.43
CA SER A 43 9.32 22.88 0.63
C SER A 43 10.84 22.70 0.48
N LYS A 44 11.46 21.92 1.38
CA LYS A 44 12.88 21.56 1.29
C LYS A 44 13.19 20.55 0.19
N ILE A 45 12.17 19.83 -0.33
CA ILE A 45 12.36 18.81 -1.36
C ILE A 45 12.45 19.46 -2.72
N LYS A 46 13.57 19.25 -3.41
CA LYS A 46 13.74 19.67 -4.79
C LYS A 46 13.03 18.70 -5.74
N LEU A 47 12.03 19.20 -6.47
CA LEU A 47 11.36 18.43 -7.51
C LEU A 47 12.00 18.68 -8.87
N SER A 48 12.43 17.65 -9.57
CA SER A 48 13.08 17.76 -10.87
C SER A 48 12.58 16.70 -11.87
N PHE A 49 12.92 16.90 -13.13
CA PHE A 49 12.48 16.02 -14.23
C PHE A 49 13.69 15.62 -15.07
N LEU A 50 13.72 14.35 -15.50
CA LEU A 50 14.74 13.88 -16.43
C LEU A 50 14.45 14.36 -17.85
N HIS A 51 13.17 14.31 -18.25
CA HIS A 51 12.70 14.83 -19.53
C HIS A 51 11.74 16.01 -19.33
N HIS A 52 11.98 17.11 -20.04
CA HIS A 52 11.14 18.30 -19.98
C HIS A 52 9.85 18.20 -20.80
N LYS A 53 9.61 17.05 -21.46
CA LYS A 53 8.41 16.77 -22.26
C LYS A 53 7.53 15.75 -21.55
N GLU A 54 6.23 15.83 -21.79
CA GLU A 54 5.30 14.80 -21.35
C GLU A 54 5.57 13.46 -22.06
N ARG A 55 5.16 12.38 -21.42
CA ARG A 55 5.31 11.03 -21.98
C ARG A 55 4.46 10.91 -23.25
N THR A 56 5.07 10.82 -24.41
CA THR A 56 4.38 10.49 -25.67
C THR A 56 4.13 8.99 -25.80
N ALA A 57 3.04 8.63 -26.52
CA ALA A 57 2.57 7.26 -26.66
C ALA A 57 3.55 6.34 -27.41
N VAL A 58 3.34 5.08 -27.16
CA VAL A 58 3.86 3.81 -27.72
C VAL A 58 4.95 3.91 -28.81
N ARG A 59 6.09 3.31 -28.48
CA ARG A 59 7.23 3.17 -29.38
C ARG A 59 7.65 1.70 -29.52
N THR A 60 8.27 1.34 -30.64
CA THR A 60 8.72 -0.03 -30.98
C THR A 60 9.63 -0.65 -29.90
N LYS A 61 9.77 -1.98 -29.88
CA LYS A 61 10.65 -2.71 -28.95
C LYS A 61 12.11 -2.22 -29.04
N PHE A 62 12.58 -1.92 -30.24
CA PHE A 62 13.93 -1.42 -30.50
C PHE A 62 14.16 -0.03 -29.90
N TYR A 63 13.20 0.88 -30.07
CA TYR A 63 13.25 2.20 -29.43
C TYR A 63 13.27 2.11 -27.89
N LYS A 64 12.50 1.20 -27.31
CA LYS A 64 12.50 0.97 -25.85
C LYS A 64 13.87 0.52 -25.34
N LEU A 65 14.60 -0.27 -26.13
CA LEU A 65 15.94 -0.73 -25.78
C LEU A 65 16.96 0.41 -25.81
N ILE A 66 17.03 1.16 -26.90
CA ILE A 66 17.93 2.33 -27.04
C ILE A 66 17.63 3.37 -25.94
N ASN A 67 16.36 3.62 -25.69
CA ASN A 67 15.95 4.59 -24.67
C ASN A 67 16.42 4.20 -23.26
N LYS A 68 16.51 2.90 -22.94
CA LYS A 68 17.05 2.45 -21.64
C LYS A 68 18.52 2.85 -21.45
N PHE A 69 19.34 2.68 -22.49
CA PHE A 69 20.74 3.10 -22.43
C PHE A 69 20.85 4.63 -22.31
N TYR A 70 20.09 5.35 -23.11
CA TYR A 70 20.08 6.79 -23.11
C TYR A 70 19.62 7.37 -21.75
N GLU A 71 18.51 6.87 -21.21
CA GLU A 71 18.01 7.34 -19.91
C GLU A 71 18.95 6.96 -18.76
N SER A 72 19.57 5.77 -18.80
CA SER A 72 20.56 5.41 -17.79
C SER A 72 21.80 6.31 -17.87
N TYR A 73 22.21 6.71 -19.06
CA TYR A 73 23.30 7.68 -19.24
C TYR A 73 22.91 9.08 -18.73
N LEU A 74 21.72 9.57 -19.05
CA LEU A 74 21.22 10.85 -18.56
C LEU A 74 21.13 10.87 -17.01
N LEU A 75 20.61 9.79 -16.40
CA LEU A 75 20.54 9.65 -14.96
C LEU A 75 21.94 9.70 -14.33
N LYS A 76 22.92 8.99 -14.92
CA LYS A 76 24.31 9.05 -14.47
C LYS A 76 24.87 10.47 -14.51
N GLN A 77 24.59 11.23 -15.57
CA GLN A 77 25.10 12.61 -15.71
C GLN A 77 24.42 13.56 -14.71
N LYS A 78 23.10 13.42 -14.53
CA LYS A 78 22.31 14.27 -13.63
C LYS A 78 22.64 14.03 -12.15
N CYS A 79 22.95 12.79 -11.79
CA CYS A 79 23.17 12.36 -10.40
C CYS A 79 24.65 12.13 -10.09
N LYS A 80 25.57 12.98 -10.60
CA LYS A 80 27.03 12.82 -10.40
C LYS A 80 27.47 12.96 -8.94
N GLU A 81 26.80 13.84 -8.22
CA GLU A 81 27.14 14.23 -6.83
C GLU A 81 26.12 13.69 -5.82
N VAL A 82 25.39 12.64 -6.19
CA VAL A 82 24.38 12.01 -5.33
C VAL A 82 24.96 10.78 -4.69
N ASP A 83 24.91 10.68 -3.36
CA ASP A 83 25.43 9.52 -2.61
C ASP A 83 24.53 8.31 -2.78
N ILE A 84 23.19 8.49 -2.73
CA ILE A 84 22.22 7.41 -2.76
C ILE A 84 21.08 7.72 -3.73
N ILE A 85 20.78 6.81 -4.64
CA ILE A 85 19.61 6.86 -5.53
C ILE A 85 18.66 5.73 -5.20
N ILE A 86 17.42 6.07 -4.83
CA ILE A 86 16.36 5.11 -4.51
C ILE A 86 15.37 5.04 -5.67
N TYR A 87 15.30 3.90 -6.33
CA TYR A 87 14.39 3.65 -7.43
C TYR A 87 13.04 3.12 -6.92
N ASN A 88 11.96 3.74 -7.37
CA ASN A 88 10.58 3.39 -7.01
C ASN A 88 9.81 3.01 -8.28
N ASN A 89 9.49 1.73 -8.48
CA ASN A 89 8.75 1.22 -9.66
C ASN A 89 9.25 1.76 -11.01
N CYS A 90 10.54 2.09 -11.10
CA CYS A 90 11.11 2.62 -12.31
C CYS A 90 11.26 1.53 -13.39
N PRO A 91 10.82 1.77 -14.65
CA PRO A 91 11.01 0.83 -15.74
C PRO A 91 12.46 0.74 -16.18
N HIS A 92 13.25 1.76 -15.88
CA HIS A 92 14.68 1.86 -16.20
C HIS A 92 15.52 1.44 -15.01
N TYR A 93 16.70 0.88 -15.26
CA TYR A 93 17.64 0.44 -14.25
C TYR A 93 19.04 0.98 -14.57
N PRO A 94 19.93 1.11 -13.55
CA PRO A 94 21.24 1.75 -13.71
C PRO A 94 22.21 0.85 -14.50
N LEU A 95 22.22 1.00 -15.84
CA LEU A 95 23.22 0.37 -16.70
C LEU A 95 24.58 1.08 -16.59
N PHE A 96 24.54 2.40 -16.43
CA PHE A 96 25.71 3.22 -16.20
C PHE A 96 25.65 3.80 -14.79
N LYS A 97 26.64 3.49 -13.97
CA LYS A 97 26.71 3.93 -12.58
C LYS A 97 27.79 4.97 -12.35
N ASN A 98 27.58 5.86 -11.38
CA ASN A 98 28.64 6.67 -10.78
C ASN A 98 29.38 5.83 -9.73
N LYS A 99 30.67 6.04 -9.57
CA LYS A 99 31.54 5.20 -8.72
C LYS A 99 31.20 5.32 -7.23
N ASN A 100 30.84 6.53 -6.79
CA ASN A 100 30.57 6.84 -5.38
C ASN A 100 29.07 6.97 -5.08
N THR A 101 28.18 6.41 -5.92
CA THR A 101 26.74 6.46 -5.74
C THR A 101 26.20 5.06 -5.48
N HIS A 102 25.40 4.90 -4.43
CA HIS A 102 24.68 3.66 -4.13
C HIS A 102 23.30 3.66 -4.80
N TYR A 103 22.95 2.54 -5.42
CA TYR A 103 21.72 2.36 -6.20
C TYR A 103 20.80 1.36 -5.50
N LEU A 104 19.74 1.86 -4.87
CA LEU A 104 18.76 1.06 -4.16
C LEU A 104 17.47 0.93 -4.97
N TYR A 105 16.73 -0.16 -4.78
CA TYR A 105 15.43 -0.37 -5.42
C TYR A 105 14.39 -0.83 -4.40
N ILE A 106 13.29 -0.08 -4.26
CA ILE A 106 12.14 -0.49 -3.45
C ILE A 106 11.15 -1.27 -4.31
N LEU A 107 10.77 -2.45 -3.84
CA LEU A 107 9.81 -3.31 -4.51
C LEU A 107 8.40 -3.06 -3.97
N HIS A 108 7.66 -2.11 -4.52
CA HIS A 108 6.31 -1.75 -4.08
C HIS A 108 5.22 -2.74 -4.47
N GLU A 109 5.48 -3.58 -5.47
CA GLU A 109 4.51 -4.54 -6.00
C GLU A 109 4.89 -5.97 -5.59
N ARG A 110 3.87 -6.83 -5.43
CA ARG A 110 4.10 -8.26 -5.24
C ARG A 110 4.94 -8.84 -6.39
N GLN A 111 6.00 -9.52 -6.05
CA GLN A 111 6.84 -10.24 -7.02
C GLN A 111 6.59 -11.73 -6.91
N LYS A 112 6.21 -12.37 -8.04
CA LYS A 112 6.09 -13.83 -8.12
C LYS A 112 7.43 -14.51 -8.43
N LYS A 113 8.40 -13.75 -8.98
CA LYS A 113 9.72 -14.24 -9.37
C LYS A 113 10.75 -13.13 -9.38
N PHE A 114 12.01 -13.50 -9.19
CA PHE A 114 13.13 -12.58 -9.36
C PHE A 114 13.25 -12.10 -10.82
N ARG A 115 13.54 -10.82 -11.01
CA ARG A 115 13.78 -10.23 -12.33
C ARG A 115 15.25 -9.89 -12.49
N THR A 116 15.86 -10.24 -13.62
CA THR A 116 17.29 -10.03 -13.91
C THR A 116 17.74 -8.57 -13.71
N LYS A 117 16.85 -7.60 -13.96
CA LYS A 117 17.15 -6.17 -13.75
C LYS A 117 17.55 -5.83 -12.30
N TYR A 118 17.14 -6.64 -11.33
CA TYR A 118 17.45 -6.39 -9.91
C TYR A 118 18.93 -6.57 -9.59
N LYS A 119 19.69 -7.32 -10.40
CA LYS A 119 21.14 -7.48 -10.27
C LYS A 119 21.93 -6.18 -10.49
N HIS A 120 21.30 -5.15 -11.07
CA HIS A 120 21.95 -3.85 -11.30
C HIS A 120 21.92 -2.93 -10.07
N TYR A 121 21.22 -3.30 -9.01
CA TYR A 121 21.13 -2.50 -7.78
C TYR A 121 22.11 -3.03 -6.73
N ASP A 122 22.58 -2.14 -5.87
CA ASP A 122 23.51 -2.47 -4.80
C ASP A 122 22.76 -3.09 -3.62
N ALA A 123 21.52 -2.67 -3.39
CA ALA A 123 20.59 -3.32 -2.48
C ALA A 123 19.14 -3.27 -2.98
N LEU A 124 18.36 -4.28 -2.58
CA LEU A 124 16.93 -4.38 -2.80
C LEU A 124 16.19 -4.19 -1.48
N ILE A 125 15.20 -3.32 -1.48
CA ILE A 125 14.36 -3.06 -0.31
C ILE A 125 13.06 -3.82 -0.49
N ALA A 126 12.88 -4.86 0.32
CA ALA A 126 11.64 -5.61 0.44
C ALA A 126 10.73 -4.94 1.46
N ILE A 127 9.46 -4.80 1.12
CA ILE A 127 8.47 -4.15 1.98
C ILE A 127 7.66 -5.15 2.81
N ASN A 128 7.83 -6.45 2.59
CA ASN A 128 7.28 -7.54 3.39
C ASN A 128 8.28 -8.71 3.47
N LEU A 129 8.10 -9.59 4.47
CA LEU A 129 9.03 -10.69 4.74
C LEU A 129 9.01 -11.79 3.68
N GLU A 130 7.84 -12.08 3.08
CA GLU A 130 7.75 -13.06 1.97
C GLU A 130 8.57 -12.59 0.76
N GLN A 131 8.46 -11.30 0.43
CA GLN A 131 9.22 -10.71 -0.66
C GLN A 131 10.72 -10.75 -0.36
N LYS A 132 11.13 -10.46 0.90
CA LYS A 132 12.51 -10.58 1.35
C LYS A 132 13.03 -11.99 1.11
N ALA A 133 12.34 -13.02 1.61
CA ALA A 133 12.73 -14.42 1.46
C ALA A 133 12.83 -14.88 -0.02
N LEU A 134 11.96 -14.37 -0.89
CA LEU A 134 12.05 -14.63 -2.34
C LEU A 134 13.31 -14.02 -2.95
N LEU A 135 13.64 -12.78 -2.59
CA LEU A 135 14.74 -12.03 -3.19
C LEU A 135 16.11 -12.51 -2.70
N GLU A 136 16.24 -12.88 -1.43
CA GLU A 136 17.48 -13.38 -0.83
C GLU A 136 18.03 -14.65 -1.53
N LYS A 137 17.15 -15.41 -2.16
CA LYS A 137 17.57 -16.57 -3.00
C LYS A 137 18.40 -16.17 -4.22
N HIS A 138 18.39 -14.89 -4.61
CA HIS A 138 18.96 -14.44 -5.89
C HIS A 138 19.78 -13.15 -5.79
N HIS A 139 19.73 -12.44 -4.66
CA HIS A 139 20.44 -11.18 -4.44
C HIS A 139 21.05 -11.14 -3.04
N LYS A 140 22.33 -10.72 -2.96
CA LYS A 140 23.09 -10.78 -1.70
C LYS A 140 22.62 -9.75 -0.66
N ASN A 141 22.22 -8.56 -1.13
CA ASN A 141 21.84 -7.44 -0.27
C ASN A 141 20.33 -7.21 -0.40
N VAL A 142 19.54 -7.87 0.42
CA VAL A 142 18.09 -7.66 0.52
C VAL A 142 17.77 -7.22 1.95
N ILE A 143 17.16 -6.06 2.06
CA ILE A 143 16.86 -5.43 3.35
C ILE A 143 15.36 -5.29 3.50
N TYR A 144 14.83 -5.66 4.66
CA TYR A 144 13.42 -5.49 4.99
C TYR A 144 13.19 -4.14 5.64
N ILE A 145 12.55 -3.24 4.89
CA ILE A 145 12.07 -1.96 5.40
C ILE A 145 10.62 -1.82 4.95
N PRO A 146 9.64 -1.98 5.87
CA PRO A 146 8.23 -1.88 5.53
C PRO A 146 7.82 -0.44 5.21
N ASN A 147 6.65 -0.27 4.62
CA ASN A 147 6.01 1.03 4.59
C ASN A 147 5.55 1.42 6.01
N PHE A 148 5.24 2.70 6.21
CA PHE A 148 4.93 3.25 7.53
C PHE A 148 3.78 4.25 7.49
N LEU A 149 3.23 4.54 8.67
CA LEU A 149 2.29 5.62 8.88
C LEU A 149 3.05 6.92 9.21
N PRO A 150 2.82 8.01 8.47
CA PRO A 150 3.46 9.31 8.76
C PRO A 150 3.09 9.86 10.15
N LYS A 151 1.89 9.54 10.62
CA LYS A 151 1.38 9.92 11.93
C LYS A 151 0.43 8.84 12.46
N MET A 152 0.57 8.51 13.74
CA MET A 152 -0.42 7.71 14.46
C MET A 152 -1.55 8.63 14.95
N PRO A 153 -2.83 8.25 14.78
CA PRO A 153 -3.93 9.04 15.29
C PRO A 153 -4.01 8.99 16.83
N ASP A 154 -4.40 10.11 17.42
CA ASP A 154 -4.61 10.22 18.87
C ASP A 154 -5.96 9.61 19.31
N VAL A 155 -6.91 9.53 18.38
CA VAL A 155 -8.26 8.99 18.60
C VAL A 155 -8.41 7.61 17.98
N ILE A 156 -9.31 6.79 18.54
CA ILE A 156 -9.65 5.46 18.04
C ILE A 156 -11.15 5.32 17.88
N THR A 157 -11.59 4.32 17.13
CA THR A 157 -13.01 3.99 17.02
C THR A 157 -13.58 3.52 18.37
N ASN A 158 -14.88 3.74 18.59
CA ASN A 158 -15.57 3.27 19.78
C ASN A 158 -16.14 1.86 19.67
N HIS A 159 -16.01 1.21 18.49
CA HIS A 159 -16.49 -0.13 18.18
C HIS A 159 -18.02 -0.38 18.28
N GLN A 160 -18.82 0.65 18.54
CA GLN A 160 -20.28 0.53 18.72
C GLN A 160 -21.03 0.68 17.40
N GLN A 161 -20.39 1.25 16.39
CA GLN A 161 -21.01 1.44 15.08
C GLN A 161 -21.22 0.08 14.41
N LYS A 162 -22.42 -0.17 13.89
CA LYS A 162 -22.70 -1.39 13.12
C LYS A 162 -22.27 -1.22 11.66
N ILE A 163 -21.00 -0.86 11.47
CA ILE A 163 -20.40 -0.58 10.16
C ILE A 163 -19.15 -1.42 9.95
N VAL A 164 -19.17 -2.19 8.86
CA VAL A 164 -18.03 -2.87 8.27
C VAL A 164 -17.52 -2.01 7.12
N LEU A 165 -16.27 -1.62 7.13
CA LEU A 165 -15.67 -0.68 6.18
C LEU A 165 -14.75 -1.37 5.19
N PHE A 166 -14.92 -1.08 3.91
CA PHE A 166 -13.92 -1.22 2.86
C PHE A 166 -13.51 0.16 2.36
N LEU A 167 -12.21 0.42 2.27
CA LEU A 167 -11.67 1.65 1.70
C LEU A 167 -10.64 1.33 0.63
N GLY A 168 -10.86 1.79 -0.60
CA GLY A 168 -9.92 1.54 -1.69
C GLY A 168 -10.53 1.68 -3.07
N ARG A 169 -9.71 1.38 -4.10
CA ARG A 169 -10.14 1.43 -5.50
C ARG A 169 -11.12 0.29 -5.81
N PHE A 170 -12.19 0.59 -6.52
CA PHE A 170 -13.15 -0.42 -6.99
C PHE A 170 -12.61 -1.10 -8.26
N SER A 171 -11.72 -2.06 -8.05
CA SER A 171 -11.06 -2.82 -9.11
C SER A 171 -11.04 -4.31 -8.80
N LYS A 172 -10.75 -5.12 -9.83
CA LYS A 172 -10.71 -6.58 -9.70
C LYS A 172 -9.69 -7.02 -8.65
N GLU A 173 -8.51 -6.37 -8.62
CA GLU A 173 -7.44 -6.71 -7.69
C GLU A 173 -7.84 -6.52 -6.24
N LYS A 174 -8.74 -5.55 -5.95
CA LYS A 174 -9.23 -5.26 -4.61
C LYS A 174 -10.39 -6.16 -4.15
N GLY A 175 -10.89 -7.01 -5.05
CA GLY A 175 -11.87 -8.04 -4.72
C GLY A 175 -13.23 -7.52 -4.21
N VAL A 176 -13.64 -6.32 -4.65
CA VAL A 176 -14.89 -5.70 -4.17
C VAL A 176 -16.13 -6.55 -4.46
N LEU A 177 -16.14 -7.29 -5.57
CA LEU A 177 -17.28 -8.14 -5.91
C LEU A 177 -17.36 -9.38 -5.01
N ARG A 178 -16.23 -9.97 -4.58
CA ARG A 178 -16.24 -11.09 -3.65
C ARG A 178 -16.62 -10.67 -2.22
N LEU A 179 -16.35 -9.43 -1.82
CA LEU A 179 -16.86 -8.90 -0.55
C LEU A 179 -18.39 -8.80 -0.54
N ILE A 180 -19.03 -8.49 -1.69
CA ILE A 180 -20.48 -8.52 -1.82
C ILE A 180 -21.02 -9.97 -1.69
N ASP A 181 -20.32 -10.98 -2.26
CA ASP A 181 -20.68 -12.39 -2.09
C ASP A 181 -20.56 -12.84 -0.63
N ILE A 182 -19.50 -12.43 0.06
CA ILE A 182 -19.29 -12.67 1.48
C ILE A 182 -20.41 -12.03 2.29
N TRP A 183 -20.72 -10.75 1.99
CA TRP A 183 -21.78 -10.03 2.69
C TRP A 183 -23.16 -10.68 2.52
N LYS A 184 -23.45 -11.23 1.34
CA LYS A 184 -24.68 -12.03 1.13
C LYS A 184 -24.77 -13.18 2.12
N LYS A 185 -23.67 -13.92 2.34
CA LYS A 185 -23.62 -15.02 3.33
C LYS A 185 -23.81 -14.51 4.76
N VAL A 186 -23.19 -13.36 5.11
CA VAL A 186 -23.37 -12.73 6.42
C VAL A 186 -24.85 -12.41 6.68
N GLN A 187 -25.56 -11.89 5.67
CA GLN A 187 -26.97 -11.47 5.78
C GLN A 187 -27.98 -12.62 5.80
N GLU A 188 -27.57 -13.89 5.65
CA GLU A 188 -28.42 -15.06 5.82
C GLU A 188 -28.95 -15.17 7.26
N GLU A 189 -28.18 -14.72 8.26
CA GLU A 189 -28.64 -14.62 9.64
C GLU A 189 -29.31 -13.27 9.90
N ALA A 190 -30.58 -13.27 10.25
CA ALA A 190 -31.41 -12.05 10.44
C ALA A 190 -30.83 -11.04 11.45
N LYS A 191 -30.10 -11.51 12.49
CA LYS A 191 -29.50 -10.65 13.51
C LYS A 191 -28.40 -9.70 12.99
N PHE A 192 -27.87 -9.93 11.77
CA PHE A 192 -26.87 -9.06 11.16
C PHE A 192 -27.45 -8.04 10.19
N ARG A 193 -28.77 -8.02 9.98
CA ARG A 193 -29.43 -7.08 9.04
C ARG A 193 -29.33 -5.61 9.47
N GLU A 194 -28.99 -5.34 10.71
CA GLU A 194 -28.76 -4.00 11.22
C GLU A 194 -27.32 -3.48 10.96
N TRP A 195 -26.44 -4.34 10.44
CA TRP A 195 -25.09 -3.96 10.05
C TRP A 195 -25.04 -3.51 8.60
N ASN A 196 -24.18 -2.56 8.32
CA ASN A 196 -23.92 -2.08 6.97
C ASN A 196 -22.48 -2.38 6.53
N LEU A 197 -22.33 -2.85 5.29
CA LEU A 197 -21.06 -2.89 4.58
C LEU A 197 -20.94 -1.59 3.77
N VAL A 198 -19.96 -0.76 4.14
CA VAL A 198 -19.72 0.54 3.49
C VAL A 198 -18.47 0.46 2.63
N PHE A 199 -18.64 0.67 1.34
CA PHE A 199 -17.56 0.79 0.38
C PHE A 199 -17.25 2.28 0.15
N VAL A 200 -16.01 2.68 0.43
CA VAL A 200 -15.51 4.05 0.22
C VAL A 200 -14.44 4.04 -0.86
N GLY A 201 -14.65 4.80 -1.91
CA GLY A 201 -13.72 4.89 -3.02
C GLY A 201 -14.39 5.08 -4.38
N ASP A 202 -13.64 4.77 -5.44
CA ASP A 202 -14.13 4.81 -6.81
C ASP A 202 -13.35 3.82 -7.70
N GLY A 203 -13.86 3.53 -8.89
CA GLY A 203 -13.17 2.67 -9.84
C GLY A 203 -14.08 2.03 -10.87
N VAL A 204 -13.46 1.31 -11.80
CA VAL A 204 -14.11 0.74 -12.98
C VAL A 204 -15.20 -0.29 -12.67
N LEU A 205 -15.23 -0.84 -11.45
CA LEU A 205 -16.22 -1.84 -11.06
C LEU A 205 -17.45 -1.25 -10.34
N LYS A 206 -17.58 0.09 -10.21
CA LYS A 206 -18.67 0.71 -9.45
C LYS A 206 -20.07 0.31 -9.97
N GLU A 207 -20.27 0.34 -11.29
CA GLU A 207 -21.53 -0.09 -11.91
C GLU A 207 -21.79 -1.58 -11.68
N ALA A 208 -20.78 -2.44 -11.92
CA ALA A 208 -20.89 -3.87 -11.69
C ALA A 208 -21.17 -4.23 -10.22
N MET A 209 -20.67 -3.43 -9.26
CA MET A 209 -21.01 -3.56 -7.84
C MET A 209 -22.49 -3.25 -7.61
N GLN A 210 -22.99 -2.14 -8.15
CA GLN A 210 -24.40 -1.76 -7.98
C GLN A 210 -25.35 -2.80 -8.59
N ASP A 211 -25.05 -3.30 -9.80
CA ASP A 211 -25.84 -4.36 -10.44
C ASP A 211 -25.87 -5.63 -9.60
N LYS A 212 -24.73 -6.01 -9.03
CA LYS A 212 -24.63 -7.19 -8.16
C LYS A 212 -25.42 -7.00 -6.85
N ILE A 213 -25.34 -5.84 -6.24
CA ILE A 213 -26.10 -5.48 -5.02
C ILE A 213 -27.60 -5.58 -5.29
N ASN A 214 -28.08 -5.00 -6.40
CA ASN A 214 -29.49 -5.07 -6.82
C ASN A 214 -29.93 -6.52 -7.04
N LYS A 215 -29.15 -7.29 -7.80
CA LYS A 215 -29.44 -8.72 -8.09
C LYS A 215 -29.54 -9.57 -6.83
N LEU A 216 -28.76 -9.27 -5.79
CA LEU A 216 -28.72 -10.01 -4.53
C LEU A 216 -29.66 -9.46 -3.46
N ASN A 217 -30.43 -8.37 -3.77
CA ASN A 217 -31.30 -7.66 -2.83
C ASN A 217 -30.59 -7.20 -1.56
N LEU A 218 -29.43 -6.55 -1.71
CA LEU A 218 -28.58 -6.08 -0.60
C LEU A 218 -28.55 -4.56 -0.45
N ASN A 219 -29.46 -3.83 -1.12
CA ASN A 219 -29.51 -2.37 -1.13
C ASN A 219 -29.69 -1.75 0.26
N ASP A 220 -30.38 -2.44 1.16
CA ASP A 220 -30.64 -1.94 2.52
C ASP A 220 -29.42 -2.05 3.45
N THR A 221 -28.41 -2.85 3.08
CA THR A 221 -27.27 -3.18 3.94
C THR A 221 -25.91 -2.95 3.31
N ILE A 222 -25.85 -2.57 2.03
CA ILE A 222 -24.61 -2.15 1.37
C ILE A 222 -24.72 -0.70 0.92
N ILE A 223 -23.72 0.10 1.31
CA ILE A 223 -23.63 1.51 0.97
C ILE A 223 -22.37 1.76 0.14
N ILE A 224 -22.51 2.30 -1.05
CA ILE A 224 -21.40 2.74 -1.88
C ILE A 224 -21.24 4.26 -1.72
N LYS A 225 -20.16 4.68 -1.06
CA LYS A 225 -19.74 6.09 -0.99
C LYS A 225 -18.71 6.38 -2.09
N GLY A 226 -18.65 7.63 -2.53
CA GLY A 226 -17.62 8.10 -3.44
C GLY A 226 -16.23 8.20 -2.78
N PHE A 227 -15.26 8.70 -3.55
CA PHE A 227 -13.95 9.05 -3.03
C PHE A 227 -14.08 10.15 -1.97
N THR A 228 -13.29 10.05 -0.91
CA THR A 228 -13.17 11.06 0.16
C THR A 228 -11.73 11.40 0.44
N ASN A 229 -11.48 12.64 0.85
CA ASN A 229 -10.21 13.08 1.42
C ASN A 229 -10.19 12.93 2.94
N ASP A 230 -11.37 12.80 3.56
CA ASP A 230 -11.54 12.63 5.01
C ASP A 230 -11.67 11.14 5.34
N VAL A 231 -10.55 10.42 5.20
CA VAL A 231 -10.50 8.97 5.49
C VAL A 231 -10.57 8.70 7.00
N GLU A 232 -10.15 9.65 7.84
CA GLU A 232 -10.22 9.55 9.29
C GLU A 232 -11.66 9.36 9.76
N LYS A 233 -12.58 10.17 9.26
CA LYS A 233 -14.01 10.06 9.56
C LYS A 233 -14.56 8.67 9.23
N GLU A 234 -14.14 8.08 8.12
CA GLU A 234 -14.59 6.74 7.71
C GLU A 234 -14.05 5.66 8.67
N TYR A 235 -12.77 5.74 9.07
CA TYR A 235 -12.22 4.80 10.06
C TYR A 235 -12.88 4.94 11.43
N LEU A 236 -13.07 6.17 11.93
CA LEU A 236 -13.73 6.42 13.23
C LEU A 236 -15.21 6.03 13.22
N GLY A 237 -15.86 6.10 12.07
CA GLY A 237 -17.26 5.71 11.88
C GLY A 237 -17.49 4.21 11.70
N ALA A 238 -16.44 3.39 11.74
CA ALA A 238 -16.52 1.94 11.53
C ALA A 238 -16.14 1.15 12.79
N SER A 239 -16.51 -0.14 12.82
CA SER A 239 -16.12 -1.07 13.89
C SER A 239 -15.26 -2.22 13.41
N ILE A 240 -15.28 -2.54 12.12
CA ILE A 240 -14.52 -3.63 11.49
C ILE A 240 -14.03 -3.13 10.13
N TYR A 241 -12.80 -3.48 9.77
CA TYR A 241 -12.27 -3.26 8.43
C TYR A 241 -12.24 -4.57 7.64
N VAL A 242 -12.57 -4.55 6.35
CA VAL A 242 -12.52 -5.74 5.50
C VAL A 242 -11.68 -5.49 4.26
N MET A 243 -10.88 -6.49 3.88
CA MET A 243 -10.08 -6.49 2.67
C MET A 243 -10.34 -7.72 1.83
N GLY A 244 -10.88 -7.49 0.62
CA GLY A 244 -11.15 -8.57 -0.34
C GLY A 244 -10.04 -8.77 -1.39
N SER A 245 -8.85 -8.22 -1.24
CA SER A 245 -7.84 -8.18 -2.29
C SER A 245 -7.35 -9.57 -2.71
N TYR A 246 -7.13 -9.77 -4.01
CA TYR A 246 -6.47 -10.96 -4.57
C TYR A 246 -4.95 -10.84 -4.55
N GLN A 247 -4.44 -9.62 -4.48
CA GLN A 247 -3.01 -9.32 -4.38
C GLN A 247 -2.78 -7.94 -3.80
N GLU A 248 -1.73 -7.84 -2.98
CA GLU A 248 -1.25 -6.59 -2.42
C GLU A 248 0.27 -6.49 -2.54
N GLY A 249 0.78 -5.26 -2.58
CA GLY A 249 2.21 -5.03 -2.38
C GLY A 249 2.56 -5.00 -0.90
N PHE A 250 1.74 -4.26 -0.12
CA PHE A 250 1.92 -4.12 1.31
C PHE A 250 0.59 -4.12 2.07
N GLY A 251 -0.38 -3.29 1.67
CA GLY A 251 -1.66 -3.14 2.38
C GLY A 251 -1.70 -1.92 3.29
N MET A 252 -1.32 -0.73 2.77
CA MET A 252 -1.33 0.52 3.54
C MET A 252 -2.63 0.77 4.30
N VAL A 253 -3.77 0.47 3.70
CA VAL A 253 -5.10 0.64 4.33
C VAL A 253 -5.30 -0.23 5.58
N LEU A 254 -4.59 -1.36 5.69
CA LEU A 254 -4.63 -2.21 6.90
C LEU A 254 -3.89 -1.57 8.06
N ILE A 255 -2.69 -1.01 7.85
CA ILE A 255 -1.99 -0.30 8.92
C ILE A 255 -2.72 1.01 9.28
N GLU A 256 -3.39 1.64 8.31
CA GLU A 256 -4.25 2.80 8.57
C GLU A 256 -5.45 2.42 9.43
N SER A 257 -6.24 1.42 9.05
CA SER A 257 -7.39 0.96 9.85
C SER A 257 -6.96 0.49 11.24
N ALA A 258 -5.87 -0.27 11.34
CA ALA A 258 -5.29 -0.74 12.60
C ALA A 258 -4.85 0.43 13.50
N SER A 259 -4.38 1.55 12.95
CA SER A 259 -4.00 2.72 13.73
C SER A 259 -5.19 3.37 14.45
N TYR A 260 -6.41 3.23 13.91
CA TYR A 260 -7.67 3.63 14.53
C TYR A 260 -8.27 2.52 15.41
N ALA A 261 -7.52 1.47 15.71
CA ALA A 261 -7.96 0.30 16.48
C ALA A 261 -9.10 -0.48 15.81
N LEU A 262 -9.18 -0.54 14.48
CA LEU A 262 -10.12 -1.40 13.78
C LEU A 262 -9.52 -2.80 13.60
N PRO A 263 -10.18 -3.87 14.09
CA PRO A 263 -9.84 -5.23 13.73
C PRO A 263 -10.13 -5.46 12.26
N SER A 264 -9.29 -6.22 11.59
CA SER A 264 -9.42 -6.48 10.15
C SER A 264 -9.74 -7.95 9.85
N VAL A 265 -10.56 -8.19 8.82
CA VAL A 265 -10.69 -9.49 8.19
C VAL A 265 -10.17 -9.39 6.76
N ALA A 266 -9.22 -10.24 6.40
CA ALA A 266 -8.60 -10.26 5.08
C ALA A 266 -8.31 -11.69 4.63
N PHE A 267 -8.16 -11.90 3.32
CA PHE A 267 -7.60 -13.15 2.83
C PHE A 267 -6.10 -13.23 3.12
N ASP A 268 -5.61 -14.43 3.44
CA ASP A 268 -4.18 -14.68 3.64
C ASP A 268 -3.45 -14.67 2.29
N ILE A 269 -3.05 -13.48 1.90
CA ILE A 269 -2.26 -13.24 0.69
C ILE A 269 -0.92 -12.64 1.08
N ALA A 270 0.06 -12.80 0.20
CA ALA A 270 1.45 -12.40 0.41
C ALA A 270 1.60 -11.03 1.10
N GLY A 271 2.29 -11.01 2.21
CA GLY A 271 2.68 -9.80 2.95
C GLY A 271 1.66 -9.30 3.96
N LEU A 272 0.45 -9.85 4.03
CA LEU A 272 -0.53 -9.40 5.02
C LEU A 272 -0.30 -9.99 6.42
N SER A 273 0.36 -11.15 6.52
CA SER A 273 0.78 -11.75 7.79
C SER A 273 1.81 -10.92 8.56
N ASP A 274 2.48 -9.98 7.89
CA ASP A 274 3.34 -9.01 8.58
C ASP A 274 2.53 -7.93 9.31
N ILE A 275 1.28 -7.69 8.87
CA ILE A 275 0.41 -6.63 9.38
C ILE A 275 -0.65 -7.16 10.33
N ILE A 276 -1.25 -8.31 10.01
CA ILE A 276 -2.29 -8.94 10.82
C ILE A 276 -1.70 -10.15 11.54
N GLU A 277 -1.63 -10.08 12.86
CA GLU A 277 -1.41 -11.27 13.70
C GLU A 277 -2.70 -12.04 13.78
N ASN A 278 -2.79 -13.16 13.03
CA ASN A 278 -4.01 -13.96 12.94
C ASN A 278 -4.53 -14.38 14.32
N ASP A 279 -5.86 -14.32 14.53
CA ASP A 279 -6.59 -14.57 15.77
C ASP A 279 -6.23 -13.62 16.95
N LYS A 280 -5.34 -12.63 16.75
CA LYS A 280 -4.95 -11.67 17.79
C LYS A 280 -5.32 -10.22 17.44
N SER A 281 -4.96 -9.76 16.24
CA SER A 281 -5.21 -8.39 15.79
C SER A 281 -6.21 -8.31 14.63
N GLY A 282 -6.72 -9.46 14.20
CA GLY A 282 -7.66 -9.64 13.10
C GLY A 282 -7.66 -11.07 12.62
N PHE A 283 -8.29 -11.32 11.49
CA PHE A 283 -8.37 -12.64 10.89
C PHE A 283 -7.76 -12.68 9.50
N LEU A 284 -6.90 -13.66 9.26
CA LEU A 284 -6.39 -14.04 7.95
C LEU A 284 -7.07 -15.34 7.50
N ILE A 285 -7.75 -15.26 6.37
CA ILE A 285 -8.59 -16.34 5.84
C ILE A 285 -7.92 -16.92 4.61
N GLU A 286 -7.91 -18.24 4.49
CA GLU A 286 -7.45 -18.92 3.29
C GLU A 286 -8.11 -18.33 2.04
N ASP A 287 -7.33 -18.08 0.99
CA ASP A 287 -7.86 -17.45 -0.23
C ASP A 287 -8.98 -18.30 -0.83
N GLU A 288 -10.02 -17.64 -1.37
CA GLU A 288 -11.26 -18.26 -1.88
C GLU A 288 -12.19 -18.92 -0.83
N ASN A 289 -11.84 -18.99 0.45
CA ASN A 289 -12.73 -19.51 1.49
C ASN A 289 -13.74 -18.45 1.98
N LEU A 290 -14.74 -18.14 1.12
CA LEU A 290 -15.74 -17.11 1.40
C LEU A 290 -16.63 -17.45 2.60
N LYS A 291 -16.78 -18.75 2.93
CA LYS A 291 -17.58 -19.18 4.08
C LYS A 291 -16.87 -18.83 5.38
N ASP A 292 -15.62 -19.25 5.53
CA ASP A 292 -14.83 -18.94 6.73
C ASP A 292 -14.67 -17.43 6.92
N TYR A 293 -14.51 -16.69 5.81
CA TYR A 293 -14.47 -15.22 5.85
C TYR A 293 -15.77 -14.65 6.45
N ALA A 294 -16.92 -15.14 6.02
CA ALA A 294 -18.20 -14.71 6.56
C ALA A 294 -18.36 -15.09 8.04
N ASP A 295 -17.96 -16.31 8.43
CA ASP A 295 -18.02 -16.81 9.80
C ASP A 295 -17.15 -15.97 10.75
N LYS A 296 -15.91 -15.62 10.36
CA LYS A 296 -14.99 -14.76 11.13
C LYS A 296 -15.49 -13.30 11.20
N LEU A 297 -16.04 -12.79 10.12
CA LEU A 297 -16.67 -11.46 10.12
C LEU A 297 -17.86 -11.41 11.07
N GLN A 298 -18.73 -12.43 11.04
CA GLN A 298 -19.86 -12.55 11.95
C GLN A 298 -19.40 -12.68 13.42
N ALA A 299 -18.27 -13.35 13.70
CA ALA A 299 -17.72 -13.42 15.05
C ALA A 299 -17.40 -12.02 15.60
N LEU A 300 -16.72 -11.18 14.79
CA LEU A 300 -16.49 -9.77 15.16
C LEU A 300 -17.78 -8.96 15.28
N MET A 301 -18.77 -9.20 14.43
CA MET A 301 -20.06 -8.49 14.51
C MET A 301 -20.85 -8.83 15.77
N ARG A 302 -20.74 -10.05 16.29
CA ARG A 302 -21.44 -10.51 17.51
C ARG A 302 -20.82 -9.95 18.79
N ASP A 303 -19.49 -9.86 18.85
CA ASP A 303 -18.75 -9.63 20.08
C ASP A 303 -17.99 -8.29 20.04
N GLU A 304 -18.51 -7.31 20.78
CA GLU A 304 -17.87 -5.99 20.91
C GLU A 304 -16.53 -6.07 21.65
N ASN A 305 -16.41 -6.93 22.66
CA ASN A 305 -15.17 -7.09 23.41
C ASN A 305 -14.07 -7.69 22.55
N LEU A 306 -14.43 -8.66 21.69
CA LEU A 306 -13.50 -9.21 20.71
C LEU A 306 -13.02 -8.11 19.74
N ARG A 307 -13.94 -7.26 19.22
CA ARG A 307 -13.57 -6.13 18.37
C ARG A 307 -12.58 -5.18 19.05
N LYS A 308 -12.86 -4.80 20.30
CA LYS A 308 -12.00 -3.92 21.11
C LYS A 308 -10.62 -4.52 21.29
N THR A 309 -10.57 -5.76 21.79
CA THR A 309 -9.31 -6.45 22.07
C THR A 309 -8.46 -6.62 20.81
N MET A 310 -9.04 -7.08 19.72
CA MET A 310 -8.33 -7.25 18.46
C MET A 310 -7.91 -5.90 17.86
N GLY A 311 -8.76 -4.87 17.94
CA GLY A 311 -8.46 -3.54 17.46
C GLY A 311 -7.30 -2.88 18.22
N GLU A 312 -7.29 -3.00 19.55
CA GLU A 312 -6.18 -2.53 20.39
C GLU A 312 -4.88 -3.25 20.05
N ASN A 313 -4.92 -4.57 19.91
CA ASN A 313 -3.76 -5.35 19.48
C ASN A 313 -3.26 -4.92 18.10
N ALA A 314 -4.17 -4.66 17.15
CA ALA A 314 -3.82 -4.18 15.82
C ALA A 314 -3.11 -2.81 15.88
N LYS A 315 -3.60 -1.88 16.72
CA LYS A 315 -2.95 -0.58 16.94
C LYS A 315 -1.57 -0.72 17.57
N ILE A 316 -1.42 -1.58 18.58
CA ILE A 316 -0.14 -1.85 19.25
C ILE A 316 0.86 -2.44 18.26
N HIS A 317 0.44 -3.47 17.49
CA HIS A 317 1.28 -4.10 16.47
C HIS A 317 1.72 -3.09 15.41
N THR A 318 0.79 -2.28 14.90
CA THR A 318 1.07 -1.23 13.92
C THR A 318 2.07 -0.20 14.45
N LYS A 319 1.88 0.29 15.67
CA LYS A 319 2.81 1.23 16.30
C LYS A 319 4.20 0.64 16.46
N LYS A 320 4.28 -0.62 16.86
CA LYS A 320 5.53 -1.34 17.12
C LYS A 320 6.33 -1.62 15.84
N HIS A 321 5.67 -1.82 14.68
CA HIS A 321 6.33 -2.32 13.47
C HIS A 321 6.32 -1.34 12.29
N PHE A 322 5.37 -0.38 12.27
CA PHE A 322 5.12 0.50 11.11
C PHE A 322 5.03 1.98 11.48
N SER A 323 5.57 2.38 12.64
CA SER A 323 5.69 3.80 13.00
C SER A 323 6.76 4.51 12.18
N LYS A 324 6.60 5.84 12.01
CA LYS A 324 7.55 6.71 11.31
C LYS A 324 8.97 6.55 11.88
N GLU A 325 9.08 6.58 13.20
CA GLU A 325 10.35 6.58 13.94
C GLU A 325 11.13 5.29 13.69
N LEU A 326 10.45 4.14 13.82
CA LEU A 326 11.08 2.84 13.59
C LEU A 326 11.56 2.68 12.15
N VAL A 327 10.72 3.06 11.18
CA VAL A 327 11.08 2.88 9.77
C VAL A 327 12.15 3.87 9.35
N LEU A 328 12.13 5.10 9.87
CA LEU A 328 13.21 6.06 9.68
C LEU A 328 14.54 5.52 10.23
N GLN A 329 14.55 4.94 11.45
CA GLN A 329 15.76 4.34 12.02
C GLN A 329 16.34 3.25 11.09
N LYS A 330 15.49 2.34 10.56
CA LYS A 330 15.95 1.30 9.61
C LYS A 330 16.59 1.90 8.35
N TRP A 331 16.06 3.02 7.83
CA TRP A 331 16.65 3.71 6.70
C TRP A 331 17.97 4.38 7.06
N GLN A 332 18.07 5.00 8.23
CA GLN A 332 19.29 5.62 8.71
C GLN A 332 20.40 4.58 8.93
N ASP A 333 20.08 3.43 9.55
CA ASP A 333 21.01 2.31 9.72
C ASP A 333 21.53 1.81 8.36
N LEU A 334 20.63 1.69 7.37
CA LEU A 334 21.04 1.34 6.01
C LEU A 334 21.97 2.39 5.41
N PHE A 335 21.62 3.67 5.48
CA PHE A 335 22.44 4.75 4.90
C PHE A 335 23.85 4.80 5.55
N HIS A 336 23.93 4.66 6.88
CA HIS A 336 25.21 4.59 7.58
C HIS A 336 26.04 3.35 7.17
N SER A 337 25.40 2.24 6.84
CA SER A 337 26.13 1.04 6.38
C SER A 337 26.68 1.16 4.95
N LEU A 338 26.23 2.17 4.19
CA LEU A 338 26.67 2.46 2.84
C LEU A 338 27.74 3.57 2.78
N SER A 339 27.86 4.37 3.85
CA SER A 339 28.90 5.41 4.00
C SER A 339 30.22 4.76 4.38
#